data_0e1a0da16bfe3ead5db82a16d9988a86
#
_entry.id   0e1a0da16bfe3ead5db82a16d9988a86
#
_cell.length_a   1.000
_cell.length_b   1.000
_cell.length_c   1.000
_cell.angle_alpha   90.00
_cell.angle_beta   90.00
_cell.angle_gamma   90.00
#
_symmetry.space_group_name_H-M   'P 1'
#
loop_
_entity.id
_entity.type
_entity.pdbx_description
1 polymer ?
#
loop_
_entity_poly.entity_id
_entity_poly.type
_entity_poly.pdbx_seq_one_letter_code
_entity_poly.pdbx_strand_id
1 'polypeptide(L)'
;MTKFQEWPDEPIDLLCGGTPCQSFSVAGLRKGLDDPRGNLMLTFGAIGAKYRPKWLVWENVPGVLSSNGGRDFGTFLGMLGQLGYGFAYRVLDAQYFGVPQRRRRVFVVGCLGDWRSAAAVLFEQESFKGDSSARWGSRTVHPCLTAKGARAFDDRTGYVLEEQGIRTTTPLEHERLMGFPDGYTLLPGKRSPDTPRFHALGNSWCVPVVRWIGERIEQVNRILESR
;
A
#
# COMPACT_ATOMS: atom_id res chain seq x y z
N MET A 1 -2.88 4.99 -16.72
CA MET A 1 -4.26 4.61 -16.30
C MET A 1 -5.30 5.70 -16.48
N THR A 2 -5.06 6.68 -17.30
CA THR A 2 -5.99 7.81 -17.51
C THR A 2 -7.07 7.58 -18.57
N LYS A 3 -7.11 6.39 -19.18
CA LYS A 3 -8.14 6.00 -20.17
C LYS A 3 -8.67 4.61 -19.84
N PHE A 4 -9.44 4.54 -18.78
CA PHE A 4 -10.27 3.39 -18.50
C PHE A 4 -11.46 3.43 -19.46
N GLN A 5 -11.39 2.76 -20.58
CA GLN A 5 -12.47 2.79 -21.57
C GLN A 5 -13.34 1.55 -21.54
N GLU A 6 -12.77 0.37 -21.39
CA GLU A 6 -13.56 -0.87 -21.27
C GLU A 6 -12.71 -1.98 -20.64
N TRP A 7 -13.21 -2.57 -19.58
CA TRP A 7 -12.62 -3.76 -18.98
C TRP A 7 -13.58 -4.93 -19.24
N PRO A 8 -13.06 -6.16 -19.36
CA PRO A 8 -13.91 -7.32 -19.55
C PRO A 8 -14.97 -7.40 -18.46
N ASP A 9 -16.16 -7.90 -18.81
CA ASP A 9 -17.28 -8.07 -17.85
C ASP A 9 -17.10 -9.30 -16.96
N GLU A 10 -15.87 -9.69 -16.69
CA GLU A 10 -15.56 -10.78 -15.77
C GLU A 10 -15.65 -10.31 -14.32
N PRO A 11 -16.23 -11.12 -13.41
CA PRO A 11 -16.28 -10.77 -12.00
C PRO A 11 -14.88 -10.74 -11.40
N ILE A 12 -14.63 -9.78 -10.52
CA ILE A 12 -13.40 -9.69 -9.74
C ILE A 12 -13.73 -9.80 -8.25
N ASP A 13 -12.98 -10.62 -7.51
CA ASP A 13 -13.19 -10.84 -6.09
C ASP A 13 -12.47 -9.81 -5.23
N LEU A 14 -11.34 -9.30 -5.71
CA LEU A 14 -10.48 -8.38 -4.98
C LEU A 14 -9.98 -7.25 -5.89
N LEU A 15 -10.21 -6.02 -5.48
CA LEU A 15 -9.59 -4.82 -6.06
C LEU A 15 -8.50 -4.30 -5.16
N CYS A 16 -7.26 -4.23 -5.67
CA CYS A 16 -6.12 -3.67 -4.98
C CYS A 16 -5.62 -2.41 -5.67
N GLY A 17 -5.23 -1.39 -4.91
CA GLY A 17 -4.62 -0.19 -5.47
C GLY A 17 -4.04 0.77 -4.47
N GLY A 18 -3.06 1.56 -4.92
CA GLY A 18 -2.52 2.72 -4.22
C GLY A 18 -2.69 3.95 -5.09
N THR A 19 -3.30 5.01 -4.58
CA THR A 19 -3.49 6.25 -5.32
C THR A 19 -2.52 7.31 -4.79
N PRO A 20 -1.95 8.20 -5.66
CA PRO A 20 -1.09 9.27 -5.20
C PRO A 20 -1.78 10.17 -4.18
N CYS A 21 -1.06 10.56 -3.12
CA CYS A 21 -1.57 11.41 -2.03
C CYS A 21 -1.89 12.85 -2.44
N GLN A 22 -1.54 13.28 -3.65
CA GLN A 22 -1.44 14.71 -4.02
C GLN A 22 -2.74 15.38 -4.48
N SER A 23 -3.90 14.76 -4.41
CA SER A 23 -5.09 15.33 -5.07
C SER A 23 -6.43 15.06 -4.38
N PHE A 24 -6.46 15.07 -3.07
CA PHE A 24 -7.71 14.99 -2.34
C PHE A 24 -8.33 16.38 -2.10
N SER A 25 -8.51 17.22 -3.11
CA SER A 25 -9.29 18.42 -2.89
C SER A 25 -10.77 18.14 -3.22
N VAL A 26 -11.66 18.60 -2.34
CA VAL A 26 -13.11 18.64 -2.61
C VAL A 26 -13.42 19.35 -3.93
N ALA A 27 -12.51 20.24 -4.39
CA ALA A 27 -12.54 20.87 -5.70
C ALA A 27 -12.31 19.87 -6.85
N GLY A 28 -11.52 18.81 -6.65
CA GLY A 28 -11.34 17.73 -7.64
C GLY A 28 -12.61 16.89 -7.80
N LEU A 29 -13.34 16.62 -6.73
CA LEU A 29 -14.65 15.98 -6.77
C LEU A 29 -15.69 16.83 -7.54
N ARG A 30 -15.59 18.16 -7.47
CA ARG A 30 -16.49 19.07 -8.18
C ARG A 30 -16.12 19.31 -9.66
N LYS A 31 -14.84 19.12 -10.01
CA LYS A 31 -14.34 19.24 -11.40
C LYS A 31 -14.45 17.95 -12.21
N GLY A 32 -14.88 16.86 -11.58
CA GLY A 32 -15.12 15.59 -12.26
C GLY A 32 -13.83 14.97 -12.80
N LEU A 33 -13.97 14.21 -13.87
CA LEU A 33 -12.93 13.42 -14.55
C LEU A 33 -11.84 14.26 -15.25
N ASP A 34 -11.89 15.60 -15.15
CA ASP A 34 -11.02 16.49 -15.92
C ASP A 34 -9.67 16.81 -15.28
N ASP A 35 -9.48 16.53 -13.97
CA ASP A 35 -8.15 16.64 -13.32
C ASP A 35 -7.47 15.25 -13.29
N PRO A 36 -6.40 15.03 -14.08
CA PRO A 36 -5.74 13.74 -14.17
C PRO A 36 -5.13 13.24 -12.86
N ARG A 37 -5.00 14.08 -11.83
CA ARG A 37 -4.41 13.74 -10.52
C ARG A 37 -5.47 13.40 -9.47
N GLY A 38 -6.61 14.08 -9.46
CA GLY A 38 -7.79 13.72 -8.65
C GLY A 38 -8.50 12.48 -9.17
N ASN A 39 -8.26 12.16 -10.43
CA ASN A 39 -8.91 11.11 -11.20
C ASN A 39 -8.56 9.67 -10.73
N LEU A 40 -7.37 9.43 -10.14
CA LEU A 40 -6.98 8.04 -9.80
C LEU A 40 -7.76 7.47 -8.62
N MET A 41 -8.10 8.28 -7.63
CA MET A 41 -8.98 7.84 -6.54
C MET A 41 -10.42 7.64 -7.03
N LEU A 42 -10.91 8.58 -7.85
CA LEU A 42 -12.22 8.44 -8.49
C LEU A 42 -12.26 7.22 -9.42
N THR A 43 -11.15 6.94 -10.13
CA THR A 43 -11.01 5.73 -10.94
C THR A 43 -11.06 4.47 -10.07
N PHE A 44 -10.38 4.44 -8.92
CA PHE A 44 -10.47 3.32 -7.98
C PHE A 44 -11.92 3.11 -7.51
N GLY A 45 -12.60 4.21 -7.13
CA GLY A 45 -14.02 4.17 -6.76
C GLY A 45 -14.93 3.72 -7.90
N ALA A 46 -14.70 4.19 -9.13
CA ALA A 46 -15.47 3.80 -10.30
C ALA A 46 -15.31 2.30 -10.64
N ILE A 47 -14.09 1.77 -10.50
CA ILE A 47 -13.84 0.33 -10.64
C ILE A 47 -14.60 -0.45 -9.55
N GLY A 48 -14.51 0.00 -8.29
CA GLY A 48 -15.25 -0.59 -7.19
C GLY A 48 -16.77 -0.54 -7.38
N ALA A 49 -17.29 0.56 -7.94
CA ALA A 49 -18.71 0.71 -8.27
C ALA A 49 -19.17 -0.22 -9.39
N LYS A 50 -18.36 -0.33 -10.45
CA LYS A 50 -18.68 -1.16 -11.63
C LYS A 50 -18.65 -2.64 -11.29
N TYR A 51 -17.55 -3.12 -10.73
CA TYR A 51 -17.33 -4.56 -10.54
C TYR A 51 -17.81 -5.09 -9.19
N ARG A 52 -18.05 -4.20 -8.22
CA ARG A 52 -18.51 -4.56 -6.87
C ARG A 52 -17.76 -5.76 -6.28
N PRO A 53 -16.39 -5.76 -6.30
CA PRO A 53 -15.62 -6.86 -5.76
C PRO A 53 -15.98 -7.09 -4.29
N LYS A 54 -15.93 -8.34 -3.83
CA LYS A 54 -16.17 -8.67 -2.41
C LYS A 54 -15.19 -7.93 -1.50
N TRP A 55 -13.94 -7.77 -1.95
CA TRP A 55 -12.88 -7.15 -1.18
C TRP A 55 -12.22 -5.97 -1.90
N LEU A 56 -11.87 -4.95 -1.10
CA LEU A 56 -11.02 -3.83 -1.51
C LEU A 56 -9.79 -3.77 -0.62
N VAL A 57 -8.61 -3.56 -1.18
CA VAL A 57 -7.40 -3.21 -0.44
C VAL A 57 -6.79 -1.95 -1.05
N TRP A 58 -6.75 -0.89 -0.26
CA TRP A 58 -6.16 0.37 -0.70
C TRP A 58 -4.98 0.74 0.22
N GLU A 59 -3.91 1.25 -0.38
CA GLU A 59 -2.69 1.62 0.33
C GLU A 59 -2.32 3.08 0.09
N ASN A 60 -1.78 3.73 1.14
CA ASN A 60 -1.20 5.06 0.98
C ASN A 60 -0.14 5.36 2.05
N VAL A 61 0.56 6.49 1.88
CA VAL A 61 1.48 7.01 2.90
C VAL A 61 0.71 7.55 4.11
N PRO A 62 1.28 7.51 5.34
CA PRO A 62 0.59 8.00 6.55
C PRO A 62 0.15 9.47 6.48
N GLY A 63 0.81 10.28 5.66
CA GLY A 63 0.44 11.68 5.44
C GLY A 63 -1.00 11.88 4.93
N VAL A 64 -1.61 10.86 4.32
CA VAL A 64 -3.01 10.92 3.88
C VAL A 64 -4.00 11.15 5.04
N LEU A 65 -3.67 10.67 6.23
CA LEU A 65 -4.52 10.81 7.43
C LEU A 65 -4.65 12.26 7.89
N SER A 66 -3.66 13.11 7.60
CA SER A 66 -3.64 14.53 7.96
C SER A 66 -3.80 15.47 6.77
N SER A 67 -3.90 14.94 5.54
CA SER A 67 -4.11 15.77 4.35
C SER A 67 -5.38 16.58 4.47
N ASN A 68 -5.27 17.90 4.23
CA ASN A 68 -6.38 18.85 4.35
C ASN A 68 -7.15 18.73 5.69
N GLY A 69 -6.41 18.52 6.81
CA GLY A 69 -7.01 18.31 8.13
C GLY A 69 -7.81 17.01 8.25
N GLY A 70 -7.45 15.97 7.49
CA GLY A 70 -8.11 14.67 7.47
C GLY A 70 -9.33 14.56 6.55
N ARG A 71 -9.76 15.66 5.94
CA ARG A 71 -10.98 15.69 5.10
C ARG A 71 -10.84 14.82 3.86
N ASP A 72 -9.65 14.77 3.27
CA ASP A 72 -9.41 14.00 2.06
C ASP A 72 -9.60 12.50 2.35
N PHE A 73 -9.01 12.02 3.43
CA PHE A 73 -9.18 10.63 3.85
C PHE A 73 -10.63 10.32 4.25
N GLY A 74 -11.28 11.24 4.97
CA GLY A 74 -12.71 11.13 5.31
C GLY A 74 -13.59 11.03 4.06
N THR A 75 -13.30 11.81 3.02
CA THR A 75 -14.01 11.76 1.73
C THR A 75 -13.84 10.40 1.05
N PHE A 76 -12.62 9.84 1.06
CA PHE A 76 -12.37 8.51 0.53
C PHE A 76 -13.16 7.43 1.28
N LEU A 77 -13.14 7.46 2.62
CA LEU A 77 -13.90 6.50 3.42
C LEU A 77 -15.42 6.66 3.20
N GLY A 78 -15.91 7.91 3.10
CA GLY A 78 -17.31 8.21 2.78
C GLY A 78 -17.72 7.65 1.41
N MET A 79 -16.86 7.73 0.40
CA MET A 79 -17.08 7.11 -0.91
C MET A 79 -17.21 5.59 -0.80
N LEU A 80 -16.33 4.91 -0.05
CA LEU A 80 -16.43 3.47 0.17
C LEU A 80 -17.76 3.09 0.83
N GLY A 81 -18.18 3.85 1.86
CA GLY A 81 -19.47 3.65 2.52
C GLY A 81 -20.66 3.82 1.58
N GLN A 82 -20.64 4.85 0.69
CA GLN A 82 -21.68 5.06 -0.33
C GLN A 82 -21.74 3.91 -1.35
N LEU A 83 -20.61 3.28 -1.64
CA LEU A 83 -20.54 2.09 -2.50
C LEU A 83 -21.01 0.80 -1.79
N GLY A 84 -21.33 0.89 -0.50
CA GLY A 84 -21.81 -0.24 0.30
C GLY A 84 -20.70 -1.07 0.95
N TYR A 85 -19.48 -0.58 0.99
CA TYR A 85 -18.37 -1.27 1.67
C TYR A 85 -18.33 -0.91 3.15
N GLY A 86 -18.35 -1.95 4.01
CA GLY A 86 -17.84 -1.85 5.36
C GLY A 86 -16.32 -1.89 5.32
N PHE A 87 -15.63 -1.04 6.10
CA PHE A 87 -14.18 -0.94 6.03
C PHE A 87 -13.52 -0.84 7.40
N ALA A 88 -12.24 -1.19 7.43
CA ALA A 88 -11.32 -0.92 8.52
C ALA A 88 -10.02 -0.39 7.94
N TYR A 89 -9.26 0.37 8.73
CA TYR A 89 -7.93 0.82 8.32
C TYR A 89 -6.92 0.74 9.46
N ARG A 90 -5.66 0.52 9.09
CA ARG A 90 -4.54 0.42 10.04
C ARG A 90 -3.26 0.94 9.39
N VAL A 91 -2.39 1.55 10.20
CA VAL A 91 -1.01 1.84 9.79
C VAL A 91 -0.16 0.60 10.08
N LEU A 92 0.38 0.00 9.04
CA LEU A 92 1.30 -1.14 9.13
C LEU A 92 2.72 -0.67 8.83
N ASP A 93 3.70 -1.23 9.55
CA ASP A 93 5.12 -0.94 9.33
C ASP A 93 5.84 -2.23 8.93
N ALA A 94 6.47 -2.23 7.77
CA ALA A 94 7.09 -3.41 7.17
C ALA A 94 8.13 -4.09 8.07
N GLN A 95 8.81 -3.34 8.96
CA GLN A 95 9.79 -3.90 9.88
C GLN A 95 9.23 -5.01 10.79
N TYR A 96 7.91 -5.05 11.01
CA TYR A 96 7.25 -6.08 11.81
C TYR A 96 6.79 -7.30 10.99
N PHE A 97 7.03 -7.27 9.68
CA PHE A 97 6.64 -8.33 8.75
C PHE A 97 7.83 -9.09 8.15
N GLY A 98 8.97 -9.09 8.85
CA GLY A 98 10.13 -9.91 8.49
C GLY A 98 11.12 -9.25 7.52
N VAL A 99 10.95 -7.98 7.19
CA VAL A 99 11.94 -7.21 6.41
C VAL A 99 12.56 -6.09 7.27
N PRO A 100 13.88 -5.82 7.16
CA PRO A 100 14.54 -4.81 7.97
C PRO A 100 14.36 -3.40 7.37
N GLN A 101 13.12 -3.02 7.07
CA GLN A 101 12.78 -1.72 6.49
C GLN A 101 11.69 -1.03 7.31
N ARG A 102 11.94 0.19 7.75
CA ARG A 102 10.93 1.06 8.36
C ARG A 102 10.07 1.68 7.25
N ARG A 103 8.97 0.99 6.89
CA ARG A 103 8.04 1.45 5.87
C ARG A 103 6.62 1.44 6.43
N ARG A 104 6.21 2.60 6.93
CA ARG A 104 4.84 2.79 7.42
C ARG A 104 3.91 3.13 6.27
N ARG A 105 2.78 2.41 6.19
CA ARG A 105 1.73 2.65 5.21
C ARG A 105 0.36 2.48 5.85
N VAL A 106 -0.59 3.30 5.41
CA VAL A 106 -2.00 3.14 5.73
C VAL A 106 -2.57 2.09 4.78
N PHE A 107 -3.17 1.05 5.32
CA PHE A 107 -3.96 0.09 4.56
C PHE A 107 -5.41 0.24 4.95
N VAL A 108 -6.28 0.36 3.96
CA VAL A 108 -7.73 0.28 4.11
C VAL A 108 -8.18 -1.02 3.48
N VAL A 109 -8.87 -1.85 4.26
CA VAL A 109 -9.53 -3.07 3.76
C VAL A 109 -11.02 -2.81 3.79
N GLY A 110 -11.69 -3.05 2.67
CA GLY A 110 -13.14 -2.98 2.54
C GLY A 110 -13.72 -4.36 2.24
N CYS A 111 -14.84 -4.69 2.86
CA CYS A 111 -15.66 -5.85 2.52
C CYS A 111 -17.08 -5.39 2.17
N LEU A 112 -17.61 -5.87 1.07
CA LEU A 112 -18.92 -5.48 0.60
C LEU A 112 -20.01 -5.90 1.60
N GLY A 113 -20.71 -4.93 2.17
CA GLY A 113 -21.80 -5.15 3.15
C GLY A 113 -21.35 -5.47 4.57
N ASP A 114 -20.06 -5.73 4.85
CA ASP A 114 -19.63 -6.17 6.18
C ASP A 114 -18.31 -5.56 6.67
N TRP A 115 -18.40 -4.61 7.60
CA TRP A 115 -17.23 -4.00 8.24
C TRP A 115 -16.51 -4.95 9.22
N ARG A 116 -17.22 -5.94 9.81
CA ARG A 116 -16.63 -6.87 10.78
C ARG A 116 -15.61 -7.77 10.11
N SER A 117 -15.91 -8.24 8.91
CA SER A 117 -14.96 -8.98 8.08
C SER A 117 -13.73 -8.14 7.73
N ALA A 118 -13.92 -6.87 7.34
CA ALA A 118 -12.80 -5.95 7.10
C ALA A 118 -11.95 -5.74 8.35
N ALA A 119 -12.57 -5.56 9.52
CA ALA A 119 -11.87 -5.43 10.79
C ALA A 119 -11.13 -6.71 11.18
N ALA A 120 -11.73 -7.89 10.96
CA ALA A 120 -11.10 -9.17 11.25
C ALA A 120 -9.84 -9.42 10.42
N VAL A 121 -9.73 -8.85 9.22
CA VAL A 121 -8.51 -8.89 8.39
C VAL A 121 -7.39 -8.07 9.01
N LEU A 122 -7.65 -6.84 9.45
CA LEU A 122 -6.60 -5.91 9.90
C LEU A 122 -6.25 -6.00 11.39
N PHE A 123 -7.16 -6.52 12.22
CA PHE A 123 -6.95 -6.58 13.66
C PHE A 123 -6.89 -8.02 14.16
N GLU A 124 -5.87 -8.30 14.95
CA GLU A 124 -5.71 -9.56 15.67
C GLU A 124 -6.28 -9.44 17.08
N GLN A 125 -6.75 -10.56 17.65
CA GLN A 125 -7.25 -10.57 19.03
C GLN A 125 -6.22 -10.02 20.04
N GLU A 126 -4.94 -10.28 19.80
CA GLU A 126 -3.83 -9.79 20.63
C GLU A 126 -3.64 -8.28 20.50
N SER A 127 -4.00 -7.67 19.37
CA SER A 127 -3.93 -6.22 19.17
C SER A 127 -4.89 -5.44 20.08
N PHE A 128 -5.92 -6.08 20.61
CA PHE A 128 -6.88 -5.47 21.53
C PHE A 128 -6.44 -5.54 23.00
N LYS A 129 -5.40 -6.31 23.32
CA LYS A 129 -4.90 -6.45 24.71
C LYS A 129 -4.02 -5.29 25.18
N GLY A 130 -3.89 -4.26 24.39
CA GLY A 130 -3.45 -2.92 24.82
C GLY A 130 -1.99 -2.79 25.23
N ASP A 131 -1.17 -3.82 25.13
CA ASP A 131 0.24 -3.76 25.54
C ASP A 131 1.18 -4.26 24.44
N SER A 132 1.23 -3.52 23.36
CA SER A 132 2.46 -3.50 22.58
C SER A 132 3.36 -2.41 23.16
N SER A 133 3.90 -2.60 24.34
CA SER A 133 5.17 -1.99 24.67
C SER A 133 6.15 -2.51 23.61
N ALA A 134 6.17 -1.84 22.48
CA ALA A 134 7.20 -2.02 21.48
C ALA A 134 8.51 -1.76 22.20
N ARG A 135 9.13 -2.81 22.72
CA ARG A 135 10.51 -2.77 23.17
C ARG A 135 11.31 -2.44 21.92
N TRP A 136 11.47 -1.16 21.71
CA TRP A 136 12.36 -0.58 20.71
C TRP A 136 13.79 -0.91 21.13
N GLY A 137 14.14 -2.18 21.05
CA GLY A 137 15.56 -2.57 21.00
C GLY A 137 16.11 -1.87 19.76
N SER A 138 17.27 -1.23 19.91
CA SER A 138 18.02 -0.61 18.82
C SER A 138 18.31 -1.64 17.73
N ARG A 139 17.32 -1.90 16.86
CA ARG A 139 17.54 -2.66 15.64
C ARG A 139 17.94 -1.66 14.57
N THR A 140 19.07 -1.88 13.96
CA THR A 140 19.49 -1.15 12.78
C THR A 140 18.54 -1.51 11.65
N VAL A 141 17.56 -0.66 11.37
CA VAL A 141 16.54 -0.86 10.35
C VAL A 141 16.77 0.16 9.26
N HIS A 142 16.72 -0.29 8.02
CA HIS A 142 16.85 0.60 6.86
C HIS A 142 15.68 1.61 6.83
N PRO A 143 15.92 2.90 6.52
CA PRO A 143 14.85 3.87 6.31
C PRO A 143 13.96 3.47 5.14
N CYS A 144 12.80 4.12 5.01
CA CYS A 144 11.85 3.82 3.95
C CYS A 144 12.48 4.04 2.56
N LEU A 145 12.44 3.02 1.71
CA LEU A 145 12.85 3.14 0.32
C LEU A 145 11.94 4.12 -0.43
N THR A 146 12.54 4.98 -1.23
CA THR A 146 11.84 5.92 -2.10
C THR A 146 12.10 5.61 -3.56
N ALA A 147 11.19 6.03 -4.45
CA ALA A 147 11.34 5.87 -5.88
C ALA A 147 12.50 6.68 -6.49
N LYS A 148 13.05 7.64 -5.74
CA LYS A 148 14.15 8.50 -6.22
C LYS A 148 15.50 7.79 -6.21
N GLY A 149 15.60 6.62 -5.56
CA GLY A 149 16.85 5.88 -5.46
C GLY A 149 17.95 6.66 -4.74
N ALA A 150 19.16 6.13 -4.83
CA ALA A 150 20.37 6.59 -4.14
C ALA A 150 21.06 7.82 -4.78
N ARG A 151 20.35 8.71 -5.45
CA ARG A 151 20.97 9.82 -6.20
C ARG A 151 21.30 11.05 -5.38
N ALA A 152 20.89 11.15 -4.13
CA ALA A 152 21.18 12.30 -3.29
C ALA A 152 21.65 11.82 -1.93
N PHE A 153 22.74 12.37 -1.44
CA PHE A 153 23.12 12.32 -0.05
C PHE A 153 22.10 13.18 0.72
N ASP A 154 20.99 12.56 1.13
CA ASP A 154 19.99 13.20 1.98
C ASP A 154 19.79 12.35 3.25
N ASP A 155 19.19 12.95 4.26
CA ASP A 155 18.89 12.32 5.56
C ASP A 155 17.88 11.17 5.48
N ARG A 156 17.30 10.93 4.30
CA ARG A 156 16.27 9.89 4.02
C ARG A 156 16.82 8.68 3.28
N THR A 157 18.05 8.76 2.80
CA THR A 157 18.70 7.68 2.07
C THR A 157 19.42 6.75 3.04
N GLY A 158 19.15 5.47 2.96
CA GLY A 158 19.90 4.46 3.70
C GLY A 158 21.27 4.24 3.08
N TYR A 159 22.29 4.28 3.90
CA TYR A 159 23.67 4.02 3.52
C TYR A 159 24.15 2.71 4.11
N VAL A 160 24.99 2.01 3.38
CA VAL A 160 25.73 0.84 3.86
C VAL A 160 27.16 1.26 4.14
N LEU A 161 27.63 0.99 5.35
CA LEU A 161 29.02 1.20 5.74
C LEU A 161 29.78 -0.10 5.43
N GLU A 162 30.81 -0.01 4.61
CA GLU A 162 31.74 -1.09 4.29
C GLU A 162 33.17 -0.69 4.69
N GLU A 163 34.10 -1.64 4.72
CA GLU A 163 35.50 -1.36 5.03
C GLU A 163 36.14 -0.33 4.08
N GLN A 164 35.64 -0.25 2.86
CA GLN A 164 36.14 0.65 1.81
C GLN A 164 35.42 2.01 1.77
N GLY A 165 34.40 2.25 2.63
CA GLY A 165 33.67 3.50 2.69
C GLY A 165 32.17 3.36 2.78
N ILE A 166 31.47 4.46 2.50
CA ILE A 166 30.01 4.54 2.55
C ILE A 166 29.45 4.43 1.13
N ARG A 167 28.53 3.52 0.91
CA ARG A 167 27.77 3.41 -0.34
C ARG A 167 26.27 3.45 -0.11
N THR A 168 25.54 3.65 -1.18
CA THR A 168 24.08 3.49 -1.21
C THR A 168 23.72 2.02 -1.46
N THR A 169 22.48 1.66 -1.13
CA THR A 169 21.95 0.32 -1.38
C THR A 169 21.78 0.05 -2.89
N THR A 170 21.98 -1.18 -3.28
CA THR A 170 21.80 -1.68 -4.65
C THR A 170 20.34 -2.04 -4.94
N PRO A 171 19.92 -2.17 -6.22
CA PRO A 171 18.58 -2.66 -6.55
C PRO A 171 18.27 -4.04 -5.97
N LEU A 172 19.26 -4.93 -5.90
CA LEU A 172 19.13 -6.25 -5.29
C LEU A 172 18.79 -6.16 -3.78
N GLU A 173 19.51 -5.28 -3.07
CA GLU A 173 19.21 -5.01 -1.66
C GLU A 173 17.83 -4.40 -1.48
N HIS A 174 17.39 -3.52 -2.41
CA HIS A 174 16.02 -3.00 -2.42
C HIS A 174 14.97 -4.10 -2.65
N GLU A 175 15.22 -5.07 -3.55
CA GLU A 175 14.35 -6.23 -3.74
C GLU A 175 14.18 -6.99 -2.41
N ARG A 176 15.29 -7.31 -1.74
CA ARG A 176 15.28 -8.00 -0.43
C ARG A 176 14.57 -7.18 0.66
N LEU A 177 14.82 -5.87 0.74
CA LEU A 177 14.17 -4.97 1.69
C LEU A 177 12.65 -4.84 1.46
N MET A 178 12.19 -5.06 0.24
CA MET A 178 10.77 -5.08 -0.11
C MET A 178 10.15 -6.49 -0.08
N GLY A 179 10.97 -7.52 0.16
CA GLY A 179 10.54 -8.92 0.21
C GLY A 179 10.30 -9.56 -1.16
N PHE A 180 10.87 -8.97 -2.22
CA PHE A 180 10.90 -9.60 -3.55
C PHE A 180 12.00 -10.65 -3.64
N PRO A 181 11.85 -11.64 -4.52
CA PRO A 181 12.94 -12.55 -4.89
C PRO A 181 14.12 -11.78 -5.52
N ASP A 182 15.32 -12.31 -5.34
CA ASP A 182 16.52 -11.74 -5.97
C ASP A 182 16.38 -11.69 -7.50
N GLY A 183 16.72 -10.55 -8.07
CA GLY A 183 16.66 -10.33 -9.52
C GLY A 183 15.25 -10.12 -10.09
N TYR A 184 14.22 -9.97 -9.26
CA TYR A 184 12.83 -9.81 -9.69
C TYR A 184 12.61 -8.64 -10.67
N THR A 185 13.39 -7.57 -10.53
CA THR A 185 13.30 -6.38 -11.40
C THR A 185 14.24 -6.44 -12.61
N LEU A 186 14.95 -7.55 -12.82
CA LEU A 186 15.77 -7.75 -14.01
C LEU A 186 14.90 -8.11 -15.22
N LEU A 187 15.17 -7.47 -16.36
CA LEU A 187 14.50 -7.78 -17.62
C LEU A 187 15.30 -8.83 -18.38
N PRO A 188 14.74 -10.02 -18.69
CA PRO A 188 15.44 -11.05 -19.44
C PRO A 188 15.96 -10.54 -20.79
N GLY A 189 17.23 -10.84 -21.10
CA GLY A 189 17.83 -10.50 -22.39
C GLY A 189 18.02 -8.99 -22.66
N LYS A 190 17.79 -8.12 -21.67
CA LYS A 190 17.92 -6.67 -21.81
C LYS A 190 18.81 -6.09 -20.71
N ARG A 191 19.45 -4.95 -21.03
CA ARG A 191 20.11 -4.14 -20.00
C ARG A 191 19.02 -3.58 -19.06
N SER A 192 19.15 -3.87 -17.77
CA SER A 192 18.23 -3.40 -16.72
C SER A 192 18.91 -2.29 -15.91
N PRO A 193 18.79 -1.01 -16.30
CA PRO A 193 19.41 0.07 -15.56
C PRO A 193 18.81 0.21 -14.16
N ASP A 194 19.61 0.62 -13.19
CA ASP A 194 19.23 0.65 -11.77
C ASP A 194 18.10 1.63 -11.48
N THR A 195 18.08 2.79 -12.16
CA THR A 195 17.08 3.83 -11.90
C THR A 195 15.63 3.35 -12.07
N PRO A 196 15.22 2.69 -13.16
CA PRO A 196 13.88 2.12 -13.27
C PRO A 196 13.59 1.04 -12.21
N ARG A 197 14.59 0.25 -11.82
CA ARG A 197 14.47 -0.78 -10.79
C ARG A 197 14.16 -0.14 -9.42
N PHE A 198 14.94 0.87 -9.02
CA PHE A 198 14.68 1.64 -7.81
C PHE A 198 13.29 2.29 -7.82
N HIS A 199 12.89 2.84 -8.97
CA HIS A 199 11.58 3.47 -9.12
C HIS A 199 10.44 2.45 -8.97
N ALA A 200 10.57 1.29 -9.60
CA ALA A 200 9.58 0.22 -9.49
C ALA A 200 9.45 -0.27 -8.04
N LEU A 201 10.58 -0.54 -7.37
CA LEU A 201 10.61 -1.04 -5.99
C LEU A 201 10.10 0.01 -4.99
N GLY A 202 10.49 1.29 -5.15
CA GLY A 202 10.03 2.37 -4.27
C GLY A 202 8.53 2.62 -4.33
N ASN A 203 7.92 2.42 -5.50
CA ASN A 203 6.47 2.57 -5.72
C ASN A 203 5.68 1.29 -5.43
N SER A 204 6.33 0.15 -5.26
CA SER A 204 5.65 -1.12 -5.00
C SER A 204 5.19 -1.24 -3.54
N TRP A 205 4.31 -2.19 -3.31
CA TRP A 205 3.96 -2.63 -1.97
C TRP A 205 5.02 -3.58 -1.40
N CYS A 206 5.22 -3.54 -0.08
CA CYS A 206 6.08 -4.50 0.59
C CYS A 206 5.40 -5.87 0.61
N VAL A 207 6.02 -6.86 -0.03
CA VAL A 207 5.45 -8.19 -0.29
C VAL A 207 4.97 -8.90 0.99
N PRO A 208 5.75 -8.98 2.10
CA PRO A 208 5.28 -9.64 3.31
C PRO A 208 4.03 -9.01 3.92
N VAL A 209 3.88 -7.68 3.84
CA VAL A 209 2.71 -6.98 4.37
C VAL A 209 1.44 -7.35 3.60
N VAL A 210 1.51 -7.30 2.27
CA VAL A 210 0.33 -7.60 1.44
C VAL A 210 0.02 -9.09 1.42
N ARG A 211 1.03 -9.95 1.54
CA ARG A 211 0.82 -11.39 1.75
C ARG A 211 0.03 -11.65 3.03
N TRP A 212 0.43 -11.04 4.13
CA TRP A 212 -0.28 -11.14 5.40
C TRP A 212 -1.75 -10.70 5.29
N ILE A 213 -2.02 -9.57 4.60
CA ILE A 213 -3.40 -9.11 4.35
C ILE A 213 -4.16 -10.15 3.51
N GLY A 214 -3.57 -10.67 2.43
CA GLY A 214 -4.19 -11.67 1.56
C GLY A 214 -4.53 -12.97 2.27
N GLU A 215 -3.60 -13.50 3.07
CA GLU A 215 -3.80 -14.71 3.87
C GLU A 215 -4.95 -14.53 4.88
N ARG A 216 -5.10 -13.36 5.46
CA ARG A 216 -6.19 -13.06 6.38
C ARG A 216 -7.53 -12.89 5.68
N ILE A 217 -7.56 -12.30 4.48
CA ILE A 217 -8.77 -12.27 3.63
C ILE A 217 -9.23 -13.71 3.35
N GLU A 218 -8.30 -14.56 2.96
CA GLU A 218 -8.58 -15.99 2.71
C GLU A 218 -9.14 -16.71 3.96
N GLN A 219 -8.53 -16.48 5.12
CA GLN A 219 -9.01 -17.05 6.39
C GLN A 219 -10.43 -16.59 6.72
N VAL A 220 -10.72 -15.29 6.55
CA VAL A 220 -12.07 -14.73 6.79
C VAL A 220 -13.07 -15.33 5.79
N ASN A 221 -12.70 -15.49 4.52
CA ASN A 221 -13.56 -16.13 3.52
C ASN A 221 -13.94 -17.55 3.93
N ARG A 222 -12.97 -18.37 4.35
CA ARG A 222 -13.24 -19.76 4.82
C ARG A 222 -14.19 -19.81 6.01
N ILE A 223 -14.07 -18.87 6.95
CA ILE A 223 -14.97 -18.77 8.10
C ILE A 223 -16.41 -18.41 7.67
N LEU A 224 -16.54 -17.51 6.68
CA LEU A 224 -17.84 -17.11 6.16
C LEU A 224 -18.53 -18.22 5.36
N GLU A 225 -17.77 -19.02 4.62
CA GLU A 225 -18.26 -20.16 3.84
C GLU A 225 -18.66 -21.36 4.70
N SER A 226 -18.11 -21.45 5.92
CA SER A 226 -18.42 -22.53 6.86
C SER A 226 -19.67 -22.29 7.71
N ARG A 227 -20.32 -21.13 7.56
CA ARG A 227 -21.55 -20.74 8.28
C ARG A 227 -22.79 -20.89 7.42
#